data_50f0007de80725d0b1ded1a7a7bc00b4
#
_entry.id   50f0007de80725d0b1ded1a7a7bc00b4
#
_cell.length_a   1.000
_cell.length_b   1.000
_cell.length_c   1.000
_cell.angle_alpha   90.00
_cell.angle_beta   90.00
_cell.angle_gamma   90.00
#
_symmetry.space_group_name_H-M   'P 1'
#
loop_
_entity.id
_entity.type
_entity.pdbx_description
1 polymer ?
#
loop_
_entity_poly.entity_id
_entity_poly.type
_entity_poly.pdbx_seq_one_letter_code
_entity_poly.pdbx_strand_id
1 'polypeptide(L)'
;MKENIVKLSKAGITPFVISHTKVKTVKEKGQTEEEGYNVLTGNIQANYDSLLSEILDVCCILRVDKDVKDGKVQSSVRKLHFRNNDGFVDAGSRFANGAVPDYIEFEGDNTAKLFIETLEEGMRKSLKNPISNEELEKRKAEELVQREAQAKDFIENVASVDVELNVKYIDEIKVLFATASDEKKTKVRDIMSSNGLAKFDAETNKTSALADILAILKA
;
A
#
# COMPACT_ATOMS: atom_id res chain seq x y z
N MET A 1 -9.14 -3.18 -3.94
CA MET A 1 -8.08 -2.16 -3.74
C MET A 1 -7.41 -2.31 -2.37
N LYS A 2 -8.10 -2.22 -1.23
CA LYS A 2 -7.54 -2.35 0.14
C LYS A 2 -6.71 -3.62 0.29
N GLU A 3 -7.25 -4.78 -0.07
CA GLU A 3 -6.55 -6.06 0.03
C GLU A 3 -5.23 -6.10 -0.76
N ASN A 4 -5.21 -5.50 -1.95
CA ASN A 4 -4.01 -5.47 -2.78
C ASN A 4 -2.93 -4.57 -2.18
N ILE A 5 -3.30 -3.41 -1.64
CA ILE A 5 -2.36 -2.53 -0.94
C ILE A 5 -1.79 -3.23 0.29
N VAL A 6 -2.64 -3.91 1.08
CA VAL A 6 -2.20 -4.68 2.26
C VAL A 6 -1.30 -5.85 1.86
N LYS A 7 -1.60 -6.55 0.75
CA LYS A 7 -0.74 -7.63 0.23
C LYS A 7 0.65 -7.09 -0.17
N LEU A 8 0.70 -5.95 -0.87
CA LEU A 8 1.97 -5.29 -1.22
C LEU A 8 2.78 -4.92 0.03
N SER A 9 2.14 -4.31 1.00
CA SER A 9 2.80 -3.95 2.26
C SER A 9 3.34 -5.18 3.00
N LYS A 10 2.57 -6.29 3.06
CA LYS A 10 3.01 -7.56 3.65
C LYS A 10 4.17 -8.20 2.88
N ALA A 11 4.29 -7.92 1.59
CA ALA A 11 5.41 -8.36 0.76
C ALA A 11 6.65 -7.45 0.87
N GLY A 12 6.68 -6.52 1.81
CA GLY A 12 7.80 -5.59 2.00
C GLY A 12 7.83 -4.41 1.02
N ILE A 13 6.77 -4.22 0.23
CA ILE A 13 6.66 -3.12 -0.73
C ILE A 13 5.91 -1.96 -0.08
N THR A 14 6.50 -0.77 -0.05
CA THR A 14 5.84 0.44 0.46
C THR A 14 5.01 1.09 -0.65
N PRO A 15 3.66 1.05 -0.58
CA PRO A 15 2.81 1.68 -1.59
C PRO A 15 2.74 3.19 -1.36
N PHE A 16 2.94 3.96 -2.44
CA PHE A 16 2.72 5.40 -2.48
C PHE A 16 1.49 5.68 -3.35
N VAL A 17 0.54 6.43 -2.80
CA VAL A 17 -0.64 6.89 -3.53
C VAL A 17 -0.50 8.38 -3.79
N ILE A 18 -0.45 8.77 -5.06
CA ILE A 18 -0.32 10.16 -5.48
C ILE A 18 -1.63 10.59 -6.14
N SER A 19 -2.18 11.71 -5.71
CA SER A 19 -3.36 12.33 -6.32
C SER A 19 -3.18 13.84 -6.46
N HIS A 20 -3.95 14.44 -7.37
CA HIS A 20 -4.08 15.89 -7.37
C HIS A 20 -4.82 16.37 -6.11
N THR A 21 -4.65 17.64 -5.78
CA THR A 21 -5.40 18.28 -4.70
C THR A 21 -6.63 18.99 -5.24
N LYS A 22 -7.64 19.16 -4.39
CA LYS A 22 -8.82 19.99 -4.62
C LYS A 22 -9.14 20.80 -3.37
N VAL A 23 -9.82 21.91 -3.54
CA VAL A 23 -10.41 22.65 -2.43
C VAL A 23 -11.78 22.06 -2.11
N LYS A 24 -12.03 21.77 -0.84
CA LYS A 24 -13.30 21.26 -0.32
C LYS A 24 -13.77 22.20 0.79
N THR A 25 -15.02 22.63 0.73
CA THR A 25 -15.64 23.34 1.86
C THR A 25 -16.06 22.33 2.92
N VAL A 26 -15.58 22.52 4.13
CA VAL A 26 -15.90 21.70 5.30
C VAL A 26 -16.74 22.52 6.25
N LYS A 27 -17.77 21.89 6.84
CA LYS A 27 -18.66 22.48 7.83
C LYS A 27 -18.61 21.65 9.09
N GLU A 28 -18.57 22.30 10.22
CA GLU A 28 -18.73 21.63 11.51
C GLU A 28 -20.22 21.39 11.80
N LYS A 29 -20.51 20.45 12.67
CA LYS A 29 -21.88 20.10 13.03
C LYS A 29 -22.58 21.30 13.69
N GLY A 30 -23.62 21.79 13.04
CA GLY A 30 -24.40 22.95 13.49
C GLY A 30 -24.09 24.26 12.76
N GLN A 31 -23.10 24.28 11.88
CA GLN A 31 -22.80 25.47 11.05
C GLN A 31 -23.73 25.60 9.84
N THR A 32 -24.01 26.83 9.44
CA THR A 32 -24.72 27.16 8.20
C THR A 32 -23.80 27.02 6.98
N GLU A 33 -24.35 27.19 5.77
CA GLU A 33 -23.54 27.11 4.53
C GLU A 33 -22.47 28.20 4.45
N GLU A 34 -22.73 29.36 5.02
CA GLU A 34 -21.85 30.53 4.98
C GLU A 34 -20.71 30.46 6.01
N GLU A 35 -20.84 29.60 7.01
CA GLU A 35 -19.83 29.42 8.08
C GLU A 35 -18.79 28.33 7.78
N GLY A 36 -18.92 27.65 6.64
CA GLY A 36 -17.94 26.63 6.21
C GLY A 36 -16.59 27.25 5.85
N TYR A 37 -15.52 26.51 6.07
CA TYR A 37 -14.18 26.89 5.68
C TYR A 37 -13.61 25.98 4.59
N ASN A 38 -12.68 26.50 3.80
CA ASN A 38 -12.08 25.77 2.68
C ASN A 38 -10.84 25.01 3.13
N VAL A 39 -10.75 23.75 2.73
CA VAL A 39 -9.61 22.87 3.02
C VAL A 39 -9.06 22.30 1.73
N LEU A 40 -7.74 22.31 1.60
CA LEU A 40 -7.01 21.66 0.52
C LEU A 40 -6.86 20.18 0.86
N THR A 41 -7.49 19.30 0.10
CA THR A 41 -7.51 17.85 0.31
C THR A 41 -7.16 17.09 -0.98
N GLY A 42 -6.95 15.79 -0.89
CA GLY A 42 -6.74 14.94 -2.06
C GLY A 42 -7.98 14.88 -2.96
N ASN A 43 -7.77 14.92 -4.27
CA ASN A 43 -8.86 14.74 -5.25
C ASN A 43 -9.14 13.26 -5.47
N ILE A 44 -9.58 12.58 -4.43
CA ILE A 44 -9.89 11.16 -4.41
C ILE A 44 -11.41 11.02 -4.24
N GLN A 45 -12.01 10.00 -4.87
CA GLN A 45 -13.42 9.69 -4.65
C GLN A 45 -13.65 9.26 -3.20
N ALA A 46 -14.78 9.65 -2.62
CA ALA A 46 -15.09 9.44 -1.20
C ALA A 46 -14.94 7.98 -0.74
N ASN A 47 -15.32 7.01 -1.58
CA ASN A 47 -15.20 5.60 -1.27
C ASN A 47 -13.74 5.14 -1.09
N TYR A 48 -12.83 5.68 -1.92
CA TYR A 48 -11.40 5.37 -1.85
C TYR A 48 -10.70 6.20 -0.77
N ASP A 49 -11.14 7.43 -0.55
CA ASP A 49 -10.60 8.31 0.48
C ASP A 49 -10.82 7.72 1.88
N SER A 50 -12.04 7.28 2.19
CA SER A 50 -12.34 6.58 3.45
C SER A 50 -11.50 5.31 3.63
N LEU A 51 -11.31 4.54 2.55
CA LEU A 51 -10.53 3.31 2.59
C LEU A 51 -9.04 3.58 2.78
N LEU A 52 -8.50 4.61 2.12
CA LEU A 52 -7.09 4.98 2.24
C LEU A 52 -6.78 5.55 3.61
N SER A 53 -7.65 6.40 4.18
CA SER A 53 -7.48 6.97 5.52
C SER A 53 -7.40 5.90 6.64
N GLU A 54 -7.99 4.71 6.41
CA GLU A 54 -7.87 3.59 7.34
C GLU A 54 -6.50 2.87 7.31
N ILE A 55 -5.79 2.93 6.19
CA ILE A 55 -4.58 2.13 5.97
C ILE A 55 -3.30 2.95 5.82
N LEU A 56 -3.40 4.24 5.51
CA LEU A 56 -2.25 5.12 5.38
C LEU A 56 -1.72 5.54 6.75
N ASP A 57 -0.41 5.49 6.91
CA ASP A 57 0.27 5.99 8.10
C ASP A 57 0.53 7.49 8.03
N VAL A 58 0.68 8.00 6.81
CA VAL A 58 0.95 9.42 6.54
C VAL A 58 0.16 9.87 5.31
N CYS A 59 -0.55 10.98 5.43
CA CYS A 59 -1.17 11.71 4.34
C CYS A 59 -0.54 13.11 4.28
N CYS A 60 0.26 13.36 3.25
CA CYS A 60 0.93 14.64 3.05
C CYS A 60 0.25 15.46 1.98
N ILE A 61 0.22 16.78 2.15
CA ILE A 61 -0.23 17.72 1.13
C ILE A 61 0.94 18.59 0.70
N LEU A 62 1.29 18.51 -0.59
CA LEU A 62 2.27 19.42 -1.20
C LEU A 62 1.57 20.69 -1.64
N ARG A 63 2.03 21.83 -1.13
CA ARG A 63 1.55 23.16 -1.45
C ARG A 63 2.70 24.07 -1.88
N VAL A 64 2.40 25.00 -2.78
CA VAL A 64 3.32 26.06 -3.17
C VAL A 64 2.79 27.38 -2.60
N ASP A 65 3.48 27.90 -1.59
CA ASP A 65 3.18 29.23 -1.05
C ASP A 65 3.89 30.27 -1.90
N LYS A 66 3.15 31.30 -2.30
CA LYS A 66 3.67 32.40 -3.10
C LYS A 66 3.51 33.71 -2.32
N ASP A 67 4.59 34.43 -2.18
CA ASP A 67 4.55 35.83 -1.73
C ASP A 67 4.27 36.72 -2.91
N VAL A 68 3.15 37.46 -2.86
CA VAL A 68 2.69 38.33 -3.95
C VAL A 68 2.66 39.77 -3.46
N LYS A 69 3.47 40.62 -4.07
CA LYS A 69 3.50 42.07 -3.80
C LYS A 69 3.28 42.82 -5.11
N ASP A 70 2.39 43.79 -5.09
CA ASP A 70 2.03 44.64 -6.26
C ASP A 70 1.65 43.79 -7.50
N GLY A 71 0.90 42.70 -7.32
CA GLY A 71 0.49 41.78 -8.37
C GLY A 71 1.60 40.94 -8.97
N LYS A 72 2.80 40.95 -8.40
CA LYS A 72 3.95 40.13 -8.84
C LYS A 72 4.36 39.15 -7.77
N VAL A 73 4.64 37.91 -8.19
CA VAL A 73 5.20 36.89 -7.31
C VAL A 73 6.66 37.25 -6.98
N GLN A 74 6.93 37.51 -5.72
CA GLN A 74 8.27 37.86 -5.21
C GLN A 74 9.08 36.60 -4.89
N SER A 75 8.43 35.63 -4.27
CA SER A 75 9.03 34.34 -3.93
C SER A 75 8.00 33.23 -3.99
N SER A 76 8.46 32.01 -4.15
CA SER A 76 7.62 30.83 -4.02
C SER A 76 8.36 29.72 -3.25
N VAL A 77 7.73 29.16 -2.25
CA VAL A 77 8.27 28.09 -1.42
C VAL A 77 7.37 26.88 -1.54
N ARG A 78 7.96 25.70 -1.77
CA ARG A 78 7.24 24.43 -1.76
C ARG A 78 7.25 23.86 -0.36
N LYS A 79 6.07 23.59 0.20
CA LYS A 79 5.89 23.02 1.54
C LYS A 79 5.16 21.68 1.45
N LEU A 80 5.73 20.66 2.09
CA LEU A 80 5.05 19.39 2.29
C LEU A 80 4.52 19.35 3.72
N HIS A 81 3.21 19.40 3.86
CA HIS A 81 2.52 19.40 5.14
C HIS A 81 2.27 17.97 5.62
N PHE A 82 2.58 17.70 6.89
CA PHE A 82 2.32 16.43 7.60
C PHE A 82 1.15 16.52 8.57
N ARG A 83 0.71 17.74 8.89
CA ARG A 83 -0.36 18.02 9.87
C ARG A 83 -1.23 19.17 9.40
N ASN A 84 -2.47 19.16 9.87
CA ASN A 84 -3.44 20.23 9.66
C ASN A 84 -3.41 21.21 10.83
N ASN A 85 -2.38 22.03 10.93
CA ASN A 85 -2.28 23.01 12.03
C ASN A 85 -2.86 24.38 11.67
N ASP A 86 -2.94 24.71 10.38
CA ASP A 86 -3.48 25.99 9.89
C ASP A 86 -4.98 25.91 9.51
N GLY A 87 -5.59 24.73 9.64
CA GLY A 87 -6.98 24.49 9.25
C GLY A 87 -7.23 24.48 7.74
N PHE A 88 -6.22 24.79 6.93
CA PHE A 88 -6.35 24.91 5.48
C PHE A 88 -5.94 23.65 4.70
N VAL A 89 -5.09 22.80 5.28
CA VAL A 89 -4.54 21.60 4.62
C VAL A 89 -5.02 20.35 5.34
N ASP A 90 -5.63 19.44 4.62
CA ASP A 90 -6.07 18.14 5.15
C ASP A 90 -4.93 17.13 5.11
N ALA A 91 -3.89 17.42 5.89
CA ALA A 91 -2.73 16.55 6.09
C ALA A 91 -2.78 15.89 7.46
N GLY A 92 -2.28 14.68 7.57
CA GLY A 92 -2.28 13.92 8.82
C GLY A 92 -1.27 12.80 8.86
N SER A 93 -0.86 12.43 10.07
CA SER A 93 0.02 11.28 10.28
C SER A 93 -0.34 10.56 11.57
N ARG A 94 -0.01 9.27 11.64
CA ARG A 94 -0.15 8.44 12.85
C ARG A 94 1.00 8.60 13.84
N PHE A 95 1.96 9.44 13.54
CA PHE A 95 3.05 9.75 14.46
C PHE A 95 2.55 10.41 15.74
N ALA A 96 3.26 10.20 16.83
CA ALA A 96 2.99 10.88 18.09
C ALA A 96 3.00 12.41 17.90
N ASN A 97 2.26 13.11 18.75
CA ASN A 97 2.19 14.56 18.67
C ASN A 97 3.57 15.18 18.83
N GLY A 98 3.96 16.08 17.93
CA GLY A 98 5.27 16.71 17.89
C GLY A 98 6.42 15.82 17.39
N ALA A 99 6.14 14.57 16.98
CA ALA A 99 7.18 13.70 16.45
C ALA A 99 7.63 14.09 15.03
N VAL A 100 6.73 14.62 14.21
CA VAL A 100 7.05 15.23 12.92
C VAL A 100 6.69 16.71 12.94
N PRO A 101 7.40 17.57 12.17
CA PRO A 101 7.05 18.97 12.01
C PRO A 101 5.71 19.12 11.27
N ASP A 102 5.12 20.31 11.33
CA ASP A 102 3.88 20.59 10.63
C ASP A 102 4.07 20.53 9.12
N TYR A 103 5.18 21.04 8.65
CA TYR A 103 5.62 20.99 7.25
C TYR A 103 7.14 20.98 7.13
N ILE A 104 7.63 20.57 5.98
CA ILE A 104 9.02 20.75 5.55
C ILE A 104 9.06 21.60 4.29
N GLU A 105 10.06 22.46 4.15
CA GLU A 105 10.29 23.26 2.96
C GLU A 105 11.23 22.55 2.00
N PHE A 106 10.92 22.62 0.72
CA PHE A 106 11.73 22.02 -0.32
C PHE A 106 12.47 23.06 -1.13
N GLU A 107 13.78 22.99 -1.06
CA GLU A 107 14.67 23.74 -1.94
C GLU A 107 15.64 22.77 -2.63
N GLY A 108 15.68 22.81 -3.97
CA GLY A 108 16.60 22.02 -4.78
C GLY A 108 16.34 20.51 -4.80
N ASP A 109 17.41 19.73 -4.95
CA ASP A 109 17.34 18.27 -5.25
C ASP A 109 17.24 17.37 -4.00
N ASN A 110 17.33 17.93 -2.79
CA ASN A 110 17.36 17.14 -1.53
C ASN A 110 16.00 16.74 -0.98
N THR A 111 14.92 16.96 -1.72
CA THR A 111 13.54 16.77 -1.31
C THR A 111 13.25 15.35 -0.79
N ALA A 112 13.70 14.34 -1.54
CA ALA A 112 13.45 12.94 -1.16
C ALA A 112 14.20 12.56 0.12
N LYS A 113 15.44 13.01 0.26
CA LYS A 113 16.26 12.76 1.45
C LYS A 113 15.63 13.40 2.69
N LEU A 114 15.27 14.68 2.60
CA LEU A 114 14.62 15.41 3.70
C LEU A 114 13.30 14.78 4.12
N PHE A 115 12.50 14.30 3.17
CA PHE A 115 11.26 13.58 3.44
C PHE A 115 11.51 12.28 4.23
N ILE A 116 12.46 11.44 3.77
CA ILE A 116 12.81 10.18 4.44
C ILE A 116 13.32 10.46 5.84
N GLU A 117 14.27 11.39 6.02
CA GLU A 117 14.82 11.75 7.32
C GLU A 117 13.74 12.25 8.29
N THR A 118 12.75 13.00 7.78
CA THR A 118 11.62 13.48 8.60
C THR A 118 10.74 12.32 9.08
N LEU A 119 10.46 11.34 8.22
CA LEU A 119 9.68 10.15 8.61
C LEU A 119 10.44 9.28 9.61
N GLU A 120 11.73 9.07 9.40
CA GLU A 120 12.59 8.30 10.30
C GLU A 120 12.68 8.93 11.69
N GLU A 121 12.87 10.24 11.75
CA GLU A 121 12.88 10.97 13.00
C GLU A 121 11.51 10.92 13.69
N GLY A 122 10.42 11.02 12.91
CA GLY A 122 9.06 10.86 13.41
C GLY A 122 8.82 9.48 14.02
N MET A 123 9.27 8.42 13.36
CA MET A 123 9.20 7.05 13.90
C MET A 123 10.01 6.95 15.20
N ARG A 124 11.25 7.43 15.21
CA ARG A 124 12.14 7.40 16.37
C ARG A 124 11.51 8.12 17.58
N LYS A 125 10.97 9.31 17.37
CA LYS A 125 10.31 10.10 18.44
C LYS A 125 8.99 9.50 18.91
N SER A 126 8.32 8.73 18.07
CA SER A 126 7.05 8.06 18.41
C SER A 126 7.25 6.79 19.24
N LEU A 127 8.45 6.25 19.34
CA LEU A 127 8.74 5.08 20.16
C LEU A 127 8.65 5.43 21.66
N LYS A 128 8.01 4.57 22.44
CA LYS A 128 7.95 4.72 23.90
C LYS A 128 9.34 4.66 24.57
N ASN A 129 10.22 3.84 24.00
CA ASN A 129 11.61 3.72 24.41
C ASN A 129 12.48 4.08 23.20
N PRO A 130 13.03 5.29 23.11
CA PRO A 130 13.90 5.68 22.00
C PRO A 130 15.15 4.79 21.99
N ILE A 131 15.40 4.17 20.86
CA ILE A 131 16.62 3.39 20.61
C ILE A 131 17.75 4.31 20.14
N SER A 132 19.00 3.90 20.34
CA SER A 132 20.15 4.64 19.84
C SER A 132 20.16 4.70 18.30
N ASN A 133 20.83 5.70 17.74
CA ASN A 133 20.97 5.80 16.29
C ASN A 133 21.64 4.55 15.68
N GLU A 134 22.65 4.00 16.36
CA GLU A 134 23.35 2.80 15.91
C GLU A 134 22.42 1.56 15.88
N GLU A 135 21.60 1.40 16.90
CA GLU A 135 20.62 0.32 16.95
C GLU A 135 19.52 0.52 15.91
N LEU A 136 19.11 1.77 15.64
CA LEU A 136 18.17 2.10 14.60
C LEU A 136 18.71 1.73 13.21
N GLU A 137 19.95 2.10 12.91
CA GLU A 137 20.60 1.77 11.63
C GLU A 137 20.76 0.26 11.46
N LYS A 138 21.10 -0.46 12.52
CA LYS A 138 21.15 -1.92 12.48
C LYS A 138 19.80 -2.53 12.16
N ARG A 139 18.74 -2.10 12.84
CA ARG A 139 17.36 -2.57 12.58
C ARG A 139 16.89 -2.24 11.18
N LYS A 140 17.21 -1.06 10.66
CA LYS A 140 16.92 -0.67 9.27
C LYS A 140 17.61 -1.60 8.27
N ALA A 141 18.88 -1.90 8.48
CA ALA A 141 19.62 -2.81 7.61
C ALA A 141 19.00 -4.22 7.62
N GLU A 142 18.65 -4.75 8.80
CA GLU A 142 17.99 -6.04 8.96
C GLU A 142 16.59 -6.03 8.30
N GLU A 143 15.82 -4.97 8.49
CA GLU A 143 14.48 -4.82 7.88
C GLU A 143 14.56 -4.71 6.36
N LEU A 144 15.56 -3.99 5.84
CA LEU A 144 15.77 -3.86 4.39
C LEU A 144 16.01 -5.24 3.77
N VAL A 145 16.90 -6.05 4.35
CA VAL A 145 17.18 -7.40 3.88
C VAL A 145 15.93 -8.28 3.91
N GLN A 146 15.13 -8.18 4.98
CA GLN A 146 13.87 -8.92 5.09
C GLN A 146 12.85 -8.48 4.05
N ARG A 147 12.72 -7.17 3.81
CA ARG A 147 11.82 -6.61 2.79
C ARG A 147 12.23 -7.02 1.37
N GLU A 148 13.52 -6.99 1.08
CA GLU A 148 14.04 -7.45 -0.22
C GLU A 148 13.76 -8.95 -0.44
N ALA A 149 13.96 -9.78 0.58
CA ALA A 149 13.65 -11.19 0.51
C ALA A 149 12.14 -11.45 0.32
N GLN A 150 11.28 -10.73 1.05
CA GLN A 150 9.83 -10.84 0.91
C GLN A 150 9.34 -10.34 -0.46
N ALA A 151 9.91 -9.25 -0.96
CA ALA A 151 9.58 -8.72 -2.28
C ALA A 151 9.99 -9.70 -3.38
N LYS A 152 11.16 -10.32 -3.26
CA LYS A 152 11.63 -11.34 -4.20
C LYS A 152 10.72 -12.56 -4.21
N ASP A 153 10.40 -13.09 -3.03
CA ASP A 153 9.48 -14.23 -2.88
C ASP A 153 8.08 -13.90 -3.45
N PHE A 154 7.58 -12.68 -3.20
CA PHE A 154 6.31 -12.22 -3.77
C PHE A 154 6.36 -12.18 -5.30
N ILE A 155 7.42 -11.62 -5.88
CA ILE A 155 7.59 -11.53 -7.34
C ILE A 155 7.69 -12.93 -7.95
N GLU A 156 8.48 -13.83 -7.36
CA GLU A 156 8.62 -15.21 -7.80
C GLU A 156 7.27 -15.94 -7.75
N ASN A 157 6.50 -15.77 -6.68
CA ASN A 157 5.17 -16.37 -6.55
C ASN A 157 4.16 -15.81 -7.56
N VAL A 158 4.20 -14.51 -7.86
CA VAL A 158 3.32 -13.89 -8.87
C VAL A 158 3.74 -14.29 -10.28
N ALA A 159 5.04 -14.31 -10.56
CA ALA A 159 5.57 -14.71 -11.87
C ALA A 159 5.33 -16.20 -12.18
N SER A 160 5.11 -17.03 -11.16
CA SER A 160 4.83 -18.46 -11.34
C SER A 160 3.35 -18.76 -11.66
N VAL A 161 2.45 -17.77 -11.62
CA VAL A 161 1.02 -17.96 -11.92
C VAL A 161 0.78 -17.84 -13.43
N ASP A 162 0.61 -18.96 -14.09
CA ASP A 162 0.14 -19.03 -15.47
C ASP A 162 -1.37 -19.24 -15.51
N VAL A 163 -2.12 -18.15 -15.49
CA VAL A 163 -3.59 -18.18 -15.43
C VAL A 163 -4.18 -18.87 -16.67
N GLU A 164 -3.64 -18.64 -17.86
CA GLU A 164 -4.18 -19.25 -19.10
C GLU A 164 -3.98 -20.77 -19.10
N LEU A 165 -2.81 -21.23 -18.66
CA LEU A 165 -2.50 -22.65 -18.55
C LEU A 165 -3.32 -23.31 -17.44
N ASN A 166 -3.48 -22.65 -16.30
CA ASN A 166 -4.31 -23.12 -15.19
C ASN A 166 -5.77 -23.28 -15.62
N VAL A 167 -6.34 -22.33 -16.36
CA VAL A 167 -7.71 -22.43 -16.90
C VAL A 167 -7.86 -23.67 -17.77
N LYS A 168 -6.92 -23.90 -18.70
CA LYS A 168 -6.95 -25.11 -19.56
C LYS A 168 -6.93 -26.39 -18.74
N TYR A 169 -6.02 -26.49 -17.78
CA TYR A 169 -5.93 -27.67 -16.92
C TYR A 169 -7.19 -27.88 -16.10
N ILE A 170 -7.75 -26.82 -15.52
CA ILE A 170 -8.97 -26.89 -14.70
C ILE A 170 -10.17 -27.36 -15.53
N ASP A 171 -10.32 -26.86 -16.75
CA ASP A 171 -11.45 -27.25 -17.61
C ASP A 171 -11.34 -28.71 -18.04
N GLU A 172 -10.14 -29.19 -18.41
CA GLU A 172 -9.92 -30.62 -18.69
C GLU A 172 -10.13 -31.48 -17.44
N ILE A 173 -9.62 -31.04 -16.29
CA ILE A 173 -9.80 -31.75 -15.01
C ILE A 173 -11.29 -31.91 -14.68
N LYS A 174 -12.10 -30.86 -14.81
CA LYS A 174 -13.56 -30.93 -14.54
C LYS A 174 -14.27 -31.98 -15.37
N VAL A 175 -13.93 -32.04 -16.66
CA VAL A 175 -14.52 -33.00 -17.57
C VAL A 175 -14.13 -34.43 -17.19
N LEU A 176 -12.85 -34.71 -16.98
CA LEU A 176 -12.34 -36.04 -16.66
C LEU A 176 -12.72 -36.49 -15.24
N PHE A 177 -12.75 -35.59 -14.29
CA PHE A 177 -13.11 -35.90 -12.90
C PHE A 177 -14.58 -36.35 -12.77
N ALA A 178 -15.47 -35.83 -13.60
CA ALA A 178 -16.89 -36.23 -13.59
C ALA A 178 -17.08 -37.74 -13.88
N THR A 179 -16.24 -38.31 -14.75
CA THR A 179 -16.29 -39.71 -15.18
C THR A 179 -15.21 -40.59 -14.54
N ALA A 180 -14.38 -40.06 -13.70
CA ALA A 180 -13.25 -40.77 -13.07
C ALA A 180 -13.73 -41.84 -12.04
N SER A 181 -12.97 -42.91 -11.91
CA SER A 181 -13.17 -43.92 -10.86
C SER A 181 -12.92 -43.34 -9.47
N ASP A 182 -13.47 -43.99 -8.44
CA ASP A 182 -13.27 -43.54 -7.04
C ASP A 182 -11.80 -43.60 -6.61
N GLU A 183 -11.02 -44.51 -7.15
CA GLU A 183 -9.59 -44.59 -6.89
C GLU A 183 -8.84 -43.34 -7.42
N LYS A 184 -9.15 -42.91 -8.65
CA LYS A 184 -8.58 -41.70 -9.24
C LYS A 184 -9.02 -40.44 -8.47
N LYS A 185 -10.29 -40.38 -8.08
CA LYS A 185 -10.83 -39.29 -7.27
C LYS A 185 -10.10 -39.18 -5.90
N THR A 186 -9.75 -40.29 -5.30
CA THR A 186 -8.99 -40.31 -4.04
C THR A 186 -7.58 -39.74 -4.26
N LYS A 187 -6.84 -40.21 -5.28
CA LYS A 187 -5.50 -39.71 -5.61
C LYS A 187 -5.51 -38.20 -5.91
N VAL A 188 -6.54 -37.70 -6.57
CA VAL A 188 -6.70 -36.26 -6.83
C VAL A 188 -6.86 -35.48 -5.52
N ARG A 189 -7.68 -35.98 -4.57
CA ARG A 189 -7.84 -35.33 -3.25
C ARG A 189 -6.54 -35.32 -2.46
N ASP A 190 -5.76 -36.39 -2.53
CA ASP A 190 -4.47 -36.48 -1.86
C ASP A 190 -3.49 -35.43 -2.40
N ILE A 191 -3.42 -35.25 -3.73
CA ILE A 191 -2.60 -34.19 -4.35
C ILE A 191 -3.10 -32.79 -3.95
N MET A 192 -4.39 -32.57 -3.98
CA MET A 192 -4.97 -31.27 -3.55
C MET A 192 -4.60 -30.98 -2.10
N SER A 193 -4.76 -31.94 -1.22
CA SER A 193 -4.45 -31.80 0.21
C SER A 193 -2.96 -31.52 0.46
N SER A 194 -2.08 -32.30 -0.17
CA SER A 194 -0.63 -32.16 -0.03
C SER A 194 -0.08 -30.83 -0.57
N ASN A 195 -0.76 -30.24 -1.54
CA ASN A 195 -0.39 -28.93 -2.11
C ASN A 195 -1.20 -27.76 -1.52
N GLY A 196 -2.07 -27.99 -0.54
CA GLY A 196 -2.90 -26.97 0.09
C GLY A 196 -3.95 -26.35 -0.83
N LEU A 197 -4.40 -27.09 -1.86
CA LEU A 197 -5.44 -26.68 -2.79
C LEU A 197 -6.82 -26.99 -2.22
N ALA A 198 -7.52 -25.99 -1.70
CA ALA A 198 -8.90 -26.15 -1.21
C ALA A 198 -9.93 -26.27 -2.36
N LYS A 199 -9.62 -25.71 -3.52
CA LYS A 199 -10.45 -25.71 -4.74
C LYS A 199 -9.56 -25.57 -5.98
N PHE A 200 -10.12 -25.86 -7.15
CA PHE A 200 -9.48 -25.53 -8.42
C PHE A 200 -9.62 -24.03 -8.67
N ASP A 201 -8.48 -23.32 -8.68
CA ASP A 201 -8.42 -21.88 -8.84
C ASP A 201 -7.39 -21.53 -9.92
N ALA A 202 -7.82 -20.74 -10.90
CA ALA A 202 -6.96 -20.33 -12.02
C ALA A 202 -5.84 -19.38 -11.57
N GLU A 203 -6.02 -18.65 -10.46
CA GLU A 203 -5.02 -17.76 -9.90
C GLU A 203 -4.02 -18.47 -8.96
N THR A 204 -4.04 -19.80 -8.91
CA THR A 204 -3.11 -20.56 -8.10
C THR A 204 -1.68 -20.53 -8.66
N ASN A 205 -0.69 -20.48 -7.78
CA ASN A 205 0.71 -20.69 -8.15
C ASN A 205 1.12 -22.19 -8.17
N LYS A 206 0.15 -23.10 -8.08
CA LYS A 206 0.35 -24.56 -8.06
C LYS A 206 0.03 -25.21 -9.41
N THR A 207 0.48 -24.58 -10.50
CA THR A 207 0.28 -25.08 -11.87
C THR A 207 0.80 -26.51 -12.04
N SER A 208 1.91 -26.87 -11.41
CA SER A 208 2.46 -28.24 -11.43
C SER A 208 1.52 -29.25 -10.80
N ALA A 209 0.88 -28.91 -9.69
CA ALA A 209 -0.09 -29.80 -9.05
C ALA A 209 -1.34 -30.02 -9.91
N LEU A 210 -1.79 -28.99 -10.66
CA LEU A 210 -2.86 -29.15 -11.65
C LEU A 210 -2.47 -30.07 -12.80
N ALA A 211 -1.22 -29.99 -13.27
CA ALA A 211 -0.68 -30.89 -14.30
C ALA A 211 -0.61 -32.34 -13.81
N ASP A 212 -0.18 -32.58 -12.56
CA ASP A 212 -0.13 -33.91 -11.97
C ASP A 212 -1.53 -34.52 -11.81
N ILE A 213 -2.50 -33.71 -11.36
CA ILE A 213 -3.90 -34.14 -11.27
C ILE A 213 -4.43 -34.55 -12.66
N LEU A 214 -4.14 -33.73 -13.68
CA LEU A 214 -4.55 -34.02 -15.05
C LEU A 214 -3.91 -35.31 -15.58
N ALA A 215 -2.64 -35.54 -15.28
CA ALA A 215 -1.93 -36.78 -15.68
C ALA A 215 -2.58 -38.04 -15.08
N ILE A 216 -2.95 -37.99 -13.77
CA ILE A 216 -3.65 -39.10 -13.10
C ILE A 216 -5.01 -39.36 -13.72
N LEU A 217 -5.74 -38.31 -14.07
CA LEU A 217 -7.07 -38.47 -14.65
C LEU A 217 -7.02 -39.05 -16.09
N LYS A 218 -5.96 -38.73 -16.85
CA LYS A 218 -5.71 -39.23 -18.21
C LYS A 218 -5.16 -40.66 -18.25
N ALA A 219 -4.41 -41.08 -17.22
CA ALA A 219 -3.87 -42.43 -17.11
C ALA A 219 -4.99 -43.48 -16.93
#